data_f3e5881894a114a1967a450a891e8429
#
_entry.id   f3e5881894a114a1967a450a891e8429
#
_cell.length_a   1.000
_cell.length_b   1.000
_cell.length_c   1.000
_cell.angle_alpha   90.00
_cell.angle_beta   90.00
_cell.angle_gamma   90.00
#
_symmetry.space_group_name_H-M   'P 1'
#
loop_
_entity.id
_entity.type
_entity.pdbx_description
1 polymer ?
#
loop_
_entity_poly.entity_id
_entity_poly.type
_entity_poly.pdbx_seq_one_letter_code
_entity_poly.pdbx_strand_id
1 'polypeptide(L)'
;MADYLAGFYPDFVEKEEPREIILKLGKMITNRIPVKLGLQKLNKYDPEYWGLAMLLTDEQAELALKMGVRQPKTMADLVKLSGKDEAYLEKLLEEMSFIGILEYNWENPTRTKQWILPLFVPGSAEFTNMNDTILKKYPEMGRFFERMSRLPLEKVTPMVP
;
A
#
# COMPACT_ATOMS: atom_id res chain seq x y z
N MET A 1 6.04 -27.04 3.01
CA MET A 1 6.49 -25.76 2.41
C MET A 1 5.96 -24.52 3.15
N ALA A 2 4.94 -24.67 4.01
CA ALA A 2 4.42 -23.56 4.82
C ALA A 2 5.37 -23.09 5.94
N ASP A 3 6.09 -24.00 6.58
CA ASP A 3 6.89 -23.68 7.77
C ASP A 3 8.12 -22.82 7.53
N TYR A 4 8.64 -22.84 6.32
CA TYR A 4 9.84 -22.10 5.96
C TYR A 4 9.66 -20.57 6.01
N LEU A 5 8.44 -20.07 5.79
CA LEU A 5 8.12 -18.64 5.84
C LEU A 5 7.46 -18.19 7.15
N ALA A 6 7.14 -19.12 8.05
CA ALA A 6 6.41 -18.83 9.29
C ALA A 6 7.08 -17.71 10.13
N GLY A 7 8.41 -17.71 10.21
CA GLY A 7 9.17 -16.69 10.93
C GLY A 7 9.16 -15.28 10.31
N PHE A 8 8.55 -15.11 9.12
CA PHE A 8 8.49 -13.83 8.40
C PHE A 8 7.12 -13.14 8.50
N TYR A 9 6.16 -13.79 9.15
CA TYR A 9 4.85 -13.17 9.33
C TYR A 9 4.81 -12.38 10.64
N PRO A 10 4.28 -11.16 10.64
CA PRO A 10 3.98 -10.46 11.88
C PRO A 10 2.95 -11.22 12.72
N ASP A 11 3.10 -11.22 14.02
CA ASP A 11 2.20 -11.95 14.93
C ASP A 11 0.72 -11.58 14.76
N PHE A 12 0.42 -10.33 14.42
CA PHE A 12 -0.96 -9.88 14.24
C PHE A 12 -1.64 -10.55 13.03
N VAL A 13 -0.88 -10.91 11.99
CA VAL A 13 -1.40 -11.56 10.78
C VAL A 13 -2.04 -12.92 11.11
N GLU A 14 -1.51 -13.61 12.11
CA GLU A 14 -2.06 -14.90 12.53
C GLU A 14 -3.28 -14.76 13.45
N LYS A 15 -3.32 -13.69 14.25
CA LYS A 15 -4.31 -13.48 15.31
C LYS A 15 -5.58 -12.75 14.86
N GLU A 16 -5.50 -11.98 13.77
CA GLU A 16 -6.61 -11.14 13.31
C GLU A 16 -7.29 -11.71 12.07
N GLU A 17 -8.61 -11.50 12.02
CA GLU A 17 -9.37 -11.75 10.81
C GLU A 17 -8.94 -10.76 9.70
N PRO A 18 -8.86 -11.21 8.44
CA PRO A 18 -8.42 -10.36 7.35
C PRO A 18 -9.43 -9.23 7.10
N ARG A 19 -8.89 -8.01 7.01
CA ARG A 19 -9.68 -6.82 6.66
C ARG A 19 -9.87 -6.78 5.15
N GLU A 20 -11.12 -6.97 4.70
CA GLU A 20 -11.46 -7.03 3.28
C GLU A 20 -11.08 -5.79 2.48
N ILE A 21 -11.16 -4.61 3.10
CA ILE A 21 -10.78 -3.35 2.44
C ILE A 21 -9.29 -3.31 2.12
N ILE A 22 -8.46 -3.87 2.98
CA ILE A 22 -7.00 -3.97 2.78
C ILE A 22 -6.68 -5.01 1.70
N LEU A 23 -7.39 -6.13 1.66
CA LEU A 23 -7.25 -7.11 0.56
C LEU A 23 -7.60 -6.48 -0.79
N LYS A 24 -8.67 -5.68 -0.86
CA LYS A 24 -9.05 -4.94 -2.07
C LYS A 24 -7.97 -3.95 -2.49
N LEU A 25 -7.46 -3.16 -1.55
CA LEU A 25 -6.41 -2.19 -1.82
C LEU A 25 -5.12 -2.89 -2.27
N GLY A 26 -4.70 -3.93 -1.58
CA GLY A 26 -3.53 -4.73 -1.96
C GLY A 26 -3.64 -5.31 -3.37
N LYS A 27 -4.83 -5.84 -3.74
CA LYS A 27 -5.10 -6.31 -5.10
C LYS A 27 -5.02 -5.18 -6.13
N MET A 28 -5.44 -3.98 -5.78
CA MET A 28 -5.42 -2.85 -6.70
C MET A 28 -3.99 -2.36 -6.95
N ILE A 29 -3.16 -2.28 -5.93
CA ILE A 29 -1.81 -1.71 -6.04
C ILE A 29 -0.72 -2.74 -6.32
N THR A 30 -0.99 -4.04 -6.17
CA THR A 30 0.00 -5.08 -6.47
C THR A 30 0.40 -5.02 -7.95
N ASN A 31 1.62 -5.37 -8.24
CA ASN A 31 2.10 -5.58 -9.61
C ASN A 31 2.26 -7.07 -9.96
N ARG A 32 1.88 -7.97 -9.06
CA ARG A 32 1.85 -9.41 -9.34
C ARG A 32 0.73 -9.75 -10.32
N ILE A 33 1.10 -10.10 -11.54
CA ILE A 33 0.17 -10.38 -12.64
C ILE A 33 -0.89 -11.43 -12.29
N PRO A 34 -0.55 -12.58 -11.67
CA PRO A 34 -1.57 -13.58 -11.32
C PRO A 34 -2.66 -13.03 -10.40
N VAL A 35 -2.31 -12.15 -9.46
CA VAL A 35 -3.27 -11.51 -8.55
C VAL A 35 -4.14 -10.51 -9.31
N LYS A 36 -3.55 -9.70 -10.19
CA LYS A 36 -4.28 -8.74 -11.01
C LYS A 36 -5.30 -9.42 -11.93
N LEU A 37 -4.91 -10.52 -12.53
CA LEU A 37 -5.78 -11.29 -13.43
C LEU A 37 -6.79 -12.19 -12.70
N GLY A 38 -6.75 -12.23 -11.36
CA GLY A 38 -7.65 -13.07 -10.58
C GLY A 38 -7.30 -14.56 -10.61
N LEU A 39 -6.13 -14.93 -11.13
CA LEU A 39 -5.63 -16.30 -11.17
C LEU A 39 -5.11 -16.75 -9.79
N GLN A 40 -4.74 -15.82 -8.95
CA GLN A 40 -4.31 -16.03 -7.57
C GLN A 40 -5.04 -15.04 -6.66
N LYS A 41 -5.58 -15.53 -5.54
CA LYS A 41 -6.16 -14.66 -4.51
C LYS A 41 -5.06 -14.09 -3.62
N LEU A 42 -5.12 -12.80 -3.39
CA LEU A 42 -4.35 -12.15 -2.35
C LEU A 42 -4.94 -12.54 -0.99
N ASN A 43 -4.09 -12.85 -0.04
CA ASN A 43 -4.48 -13.25 1.31
C ASN A 43 -3.69 -12.48 2.38
N LYS A 44 -4.05 -12.67 3.65
CA LYS A 44 -3.43 -11.94 4.76
C LYS A 44 -1.94 -12.23 4.98
N TYR A 45 -1.41 -13.29 4.40
CA TYR A 45 0.01 -13.64 4.47
C TYR A 45 0.84 -13.04 3.32
N ASP A 46 0.20 -12.38 2.38
CA ASP A 46 0.89 -11.67 1.31
C ASP A 46 1.45 -10.34 1.80
N PRO A 47 2.63 -9.92 1.30
CA PRO A 47 3.26 -8.69 1.75
C PRO A 47 2.39 -7.45 1.56
N GLU A 48 1.64 -7.39 0.47
CA GLU A 48 0.72 -6.30 0.18
C GLU A 48 -0.37 -6.17 1.25
N TYR A 49 -0.80 -7.27 1.85
CA TYR A 49 -1.79 -7.22 2.91
C TYR A 49 -1.17 -6.76 4.23
N TRP A 50 -0.21 -7.50 4.77
CA TRP A 50 0.26 -7.22 6.11
C TRP A 50 1.01 -5.87 6.22
N GLY A 51 1.72 -5.46 5.16
CA GLY A 51 2.34 -4.14 5.12
C GLY A 51 1.31 -3.02 5.18
N LEU A 52 0.23 -3.11 4.40
CA LEU A 52 -0.85 -2.13 4.42
C LEU A 52 -1.69 -2.19 5.70
N ALA A 53 -2.05 -3.39 6.15
CA ALA A 53 -2.89 -3.57 7.33
C ALA A 53 -2.27 -3.01 8.61
N MET A 54 -0.94 -3.07 8.70
CA MET A 54 -0.19 -2.52 9.82
C MET A 54 -0.21 -0.99 9.85
N LEU A 55 -0.26 -0.35 8.69
CA LEU A 55 -0.05 1.09 8.55
C LEU A 55 -1.34 1.89 8.35
N LEU A 56 -2.37 1.30 7.72
CA LEU A 56 -3.56 2.02 7.28
C LEU A 56 -4.78 1.75 8.16
N THR A 57 -5.54 2.81 8.41
CA THR A 57 -6.93 2.70 8.87
C THR A 57 -7.84 2.32 7.70
N ASP A 58 -9.05 1.86 8.00
CA ASP A 58 -10.04 1.54 6.95
C ASP A 58 -10.41 2.78 6.12
N GLU A 59 -10.47 3.94 6.76
CA GLU A 59 -10.79 5.20 6.10
C GLU A 59 -9.69 5.65 5.12
N GLN A 60 -8.42 5.49 5.52
CA GLN A 60 -7.29 5.75 4.64
C GLN A 60 -7.29 4.79 3.45
N ALA A 61 -7.57 3.52 3.68
CA ALA A 61 -7.69 2.51 2.63
C ALA A 61 -8.86 2.81 1.69
N GLU A 62 -9.99 3.27 2.20
CA GLU A 62 -11.15 3.68 1.39
C GLU A 62 -10.80 4.86 0.47
N LEU A 63 -10.13 5.88 0.99
CA LEU A 63 -9.68 7.01 0.18
C LEU A 63 -8.73 6.55 -0.92
N ALA A 64 -7.73 5.71 -0.58
CA ALA A 64 -6.79 5.18 -1.54
C ALA A 64 -7.48 4.38 -2.66
N LEU A 65 -8.47 3.54 -2.33
CA LEU A 65 -9.27 2.81 -3.31
C LEU A 65 -10.01 3.75 -4.27
N LYS A 66 -10.57 4.85 -3.76
CA LYS A 66 -11.27 5.85 -4.58
C LYS A 66 -10.31 6.63 -5.49
N MET A 67 -9.08 6.87 -5.04
CA MET A 67 -8.08 7.60 -5.84
C MET A 67 -7.68 6.86 -7.11
N GLY A 68 -7.58 5.54 -7.04
CA GLY A 68 -7.03 4.74 -8.13
C GLY A 68 -5.50 4.84 -8.26
N VAL A 69 -4.89 3.81 -8.82
CA VAL A 69 -3.43 3.71 -8.96
C VAL A 69 -2.91 4.64 -10.05
N ARG A 70 -1.85 5.41 -9.74
CA ARG A 70 -1.16 6.31 -10.67
C ARG A 70 -2.07 7.36 -11.31
N GLN A 71 -3.11 7.75 -10.62
CA GLN A 71 -4.01 8.82 -11.04
C GLN A 71 -3.83 10.05 -10.13
N PRO A 72 -3.13 11.08 -10.59
CA PRO A 72 -2.96 12.31 -9.81
C PRO A 72 -4.32 12.92 -9.44
N LYS A 73 -4.46 13.34 -8.19
CA LYS A 73 -5.66 14.01 -7.66
C LYS A 73 -5.27 15.28 -6.93
N THR A 74 -5.86 16.39 -7.30
CA THR A 74 -5.76 17.64 -6.54
C THR A 74 -6.66 17.59 -5.31
N MET A 75 -6.52 18.54 -4.39
CA MET A 75 -7.43 18.67 -3.24
C MET A 75 -8.89 18.79 -3.69
N ALA A 76 -9.17 19.60 -4.70
CA ALA A 76 -10.52 19.75 -5.24
C ALA A 76 -11.10 18.43 -5.78
N ASP A 77 -10.27 17.63 -6.45
CA ASP A 77 -10.68 16.28 -6.91
C ASP A 77 -11.00 15.37 -5.73
N LEU A 78 -10.18 15.42 -4.67
CA LEU A 78 -10.34 14.56 -3.49
C LEU A 78 -11.56 14.95 -2.66
N VAL A 79 -11.85 16.24 -2.50
CA VAL A 79 -13.10 16.71 -1.87
C VAL A 79 -14.31 16.17 -2.63
N LYS A 80 -14.32 16.31 -3.95
CA LYS A 80 -15.41 15.80 -4.79
C LYS A 80 -15.55 14.28 -4.72
N LEU A 81 -14.42 13.55 -4.68
CA LEU A 81 -14.36 12.10 -4.69
C LEU A 81 -14.80 11.49 -3.36
N SER A 82 -14.40 12.11 -2.25
CA SER A 82 -14.62 11.60 -0.90
C SER A 82 -15.88 12.15 -0.23
N GLY A 83 -16.31 13.36 -0.61
CA GLY A 83 -17.36 14.11 0.08
C GLY A 83 -16.93 14.68 1.43
N LYS A 84 -15.63 14.70 1.73
CA LYS A 84 -15.04 15.25 2.95
C LYS A 84 -14.56 16.68 2.71
N ASP A 85 -14.48 17.48 3.78
CA ASP A 85 -13.92 18.85 3.69
C ASP A 85 -12.38 18.84 3.55
N GLU A 86 -11.83 19.96 3.09
CA GLU A 86 -10.40 20.11 2.83
C GLU A 86 -9.54 19.91 4.09
N ALA A 87 -9.95 20.49 5.23
CA ALA A 87 -9.16 20.44 6.46
C ALA A 87 -9.01 19.00 6.97
N TYR A 88 -10.10 18.23 6.85
CA TYR A 88 -10.09 16.80 7.18
C TYR A 88 -9.18 16.01 6.24
N LEU A 89 -9.32 16.25 4.92
CA LEU A 89 -8.51 15.56 3.92
C LEU A 89 -7.03 15.94 4.02
N GLU A 90 -6.70 17.20 4.30
CA GLU A 90 -5.31 17.62 4.44
C GLU A 90 -4.58 16.80 5.50
N LYS A 91 -5.19 16.65 6.68
CA LYS A 91 -4.64 15.81 7.76
C LYS A 91 -4.46 14.35 7.33
N LEU A 92 -5.50 13.77 6.70
CA LEU A 92 -5.47 12.38 6.27
C LEU A 92 -4.39 12.12 5.22
N LEU A 93 -4.29 13.02 4.23
CA LEU A 93 -3.30 12.96 3.16
C LEU A 93 -1.87 13.18 3.66
N GLU A 94 -1.70 14.05 4.65
CA GLU A 94 -0.42 14.29 5.30
C GLU A 94 0.07 13.02 6.04
N GLU A 95 -0.80 12.39 6.81
CA GLU A 95 -0.50 11.12 7.47
C GLU A 95 -0.14 10.03 6.46
N MET A 96 -0.94 9.85 5.40
CA MET A 96 -0.70 8.85 4.35
C MET A 96 0.58 9.11 3.56
N SER A 97 0.91 10.37 3.33
CA SER A 97 2.17 10.75 2.66
C SER A 97 3.37 10.53 3.58
N PHE A 98 3.24 10.85 4.87
CA PHE A 98 4.31 10.64 5.85
C PHE A 98 4.68 9.15 5.97
N ILE A 99 3.69 8.26 6.02
CA ILE A 99 3.96 6.81 6.08
C ILE A 99 4.42 6.21 4.74
N GLY A 100 4.36 6.97 3.65
CA GLY A 100 4.84 6.54 2.35
C GLY A 100 3.82 5.80 1.48
N ILE A 101 2.53 5.85 1.83
CA ILE A 101 1.45 5.25 1.02
C ILE A 101 1.09 6.13 -0.16
N LEU A 102 1.20 7.44 -0.02
CA LEU A 102 0.96 8.41 -1.09
C LEU A 102 2.23 9.18 -1.44
N GLU A 103 2.41 9.43 -2.72
CA GLU A 103 3.32 10.43 -3.25
C GLU A 103 2.58 11.74 -3.44
N TYR A 104 3.31 12.86 -3.48
CA TYR A 104 2.76 14.15 -3.87
C TYR A 104 3.77 14.94 -4.71
N ASN A 105 3.27 15.78 -5.61
CA ASN A 105 4.07 16.67 -6.42
C ASN A 105 3.23 17.88 -6.90
N TRP A 106 3.85 18.74 -7.70
CA TRP A 106 3.24 19.91 -8.35
C TRP A 106 3.41 19.85 -9.88
N GLU A 107 3.53 18.64 -10.41
CA GLU A 107 3.81 18.41 -11.84
C GLU A 107 2.54 18.46 -12.69
N ASN A 108 1.93 19.63 -12.72
CA ASN A 108 0.80 19.94 -13.60
C ASN A 108 0.88 21.40 -14.07
N PRO A 109 0.12 21.80 -15.11
CA PRO A 109 0.20 23.13 -15.69
C PRO A 109 -0.05 24.28 -14.70
N THR A 110 -0.89 24.05 -13.70
CA THR A 110 -1.25 25.05 -12.69
C THR A 110 -0.32 25.05 -11.48
N ARG A 111 0.67 24.16 -11.42
CA ARG A 111 1.56 23.97 -10.27
C ARG A 111 0.78 23.77 -8.96
N THR A 112 -0.36 23.12 -9.04
CA THR A 112 -1.19 22.78 -7.88
C THR A 112 -0.69 21.47 -7.26
N LYS A 113 -0.64 21.41 -5.93
CA LYS A 113 -0.28 20.16 -5.22
C LYS A 113 -1.28 19.07 -5.57
N GLN A 114 -0.75 17.90 -5.92
CA GLN A 114 -1.53 16.71 -6.23
C GLN A 114 -0.94 15.48 -5.53
N TRP A 115 -1.79 14.53 -5.20
CA TRP A 115 -1.41 13.27 -4.57
C TRP A 115 -1.64 12.12 -5.52
N ILE A 116 -0.80 11.10 -5.40
CA ILE A 116 -0.78 9.94 -6.28
C ILE A 116 -0.67 8.69 -5.42
N LEU A 117 -1.53 7.71 -5.66
CA LEU A 117 -1.36 6.37 -5.09
C LEU A 117 -0.42 5.58 -6.00
N PRO A 118 0.80 5.25 -5.54
CA PRO A 118 1.75 4.47 -6.34
C PRO A 118 1.36 3.00 -6.42
N LEU A 119 2.07 2.23 -7.23
CA LEU A 119 2.10 0.78 -7.10
C LEU A 119 2.73 0.39 -5.76
N PHE A 120 2.55 -0.87 -5.37
CA PHE A 120 3.15 -1.38 -4.15
C PHE A 120 4.67 -1.53 -4.28
N VAL A 121 5.14 -2.11 -5.38
CA VAL A 121 6.56 -2.24 -5.73
C VAL A 121 6.74 -2.00 -7.25
N PRO A 122 7.60 -1.09 -7.70
CA PRO A 122 8.25 -0.03 -6.92
C PRO A 122 7.24 1.05 -6.51
N GLY A 123 7.32 1.49 -5.28
CA GLY A 123 6.43 2.54 -4.77
C GLY A 123 6.28 2.52 -3.26
N SER A 124 5.05 2.34 -2.75
CA SER A 124 4.76 2.48 -1.33
C SER A 124 5.57 1.54 -0.42
N ALA A 125 5.90 0.35 -0.88
CA ALA A 125 6.72 -0.58 -0.09
C ALA A 125 8.12 -0.02 0.20
N GLU A 126 8.76 0.55 -0.80
CA GLU A 126 10.07 1.18 -0.65
C GLU A 126 9.99 2.41 0.26
N PHE A 127 9.00 3.28 0.05
CA PHE A 127 8.83 4.48 0.85
C PHE A 127 8.60 4.17 2.33
N THR A 128 7.75 3.20 2.66
CA THR A 128 7.52 2.78 4.05
C THR A 128 8.76 2.18 4.69
N ASN A 129 9.54 1.42 3.94
CA ASN A 129 10.79 0.81 4.43
C ASN A 129 11.98 1.78 4.49
N MET A 130 11.90 2.93 3.86
CA MET A 130 12.88 4.01 3.99
C MET A 130 12.53 4.98 5.13
N ASN A 131 11.40 4.81 5.78
CA ASN A 131 10.92 5.68 6.84
C ASN A 131 11.37 5.17 8.22
N ASP A 132 12.36 5.83 8.79
CA ASP A 132 12.94 5.49 10.09
C ASP A 132 11.92 5.46 11.23
N THR A 133 10.96 6.37 11.21
CA THR A 133 9.88 6.43 12.21
C THR A 133 8.97 5.21 12.11
N ILE A 134 8.62 4.81 10.90
CA ILE A 134 7.81 3.61 10.64
C ILE A 134 8.57 2.36 11.05
N LEU A 135 9.85 2.23 10.68
CA LEU A 135 10.67 1.08 11.04
C LEU A 135 10.91 0.95 12.55
N LYS A 136 11.02 2.08 13.28
CA LYS A 136 11.10 2.07 14.74
C LYS A 136 9.80 1.63 15.39
N LYS A 137 8.66 2.06 14.85
CA LYS A 137 7.33 1.71 15.35
C LYS A 137 6.92 0.28 14.97
N TYR A 138 7.31 -0.16 13.79
CA TYR A 138 6.98 -1.48 13.21
C TYR A 138 8.25 -2.15 12.67
N PRO A 139 9.12 -2.69 13.54
CA PRO A 139 10.39 -3.31 13.12
C PRO A 139 10.22 -4.45 12.10
N GLU A 140 9.10 -5.14 12.14
CA GLU A 140 8.74 -6.21 11.23
C GLU A 140 8.54 -5.76 9.78
N MET A 141 8.37 -4.46 9.53
CA MET A 141 8.33 -3.91 8.16
C MET A 141 9.64 -4.16 7.41
N GLY A 142 10.78 -4.19 8.09
CA GLY A 142 12.05 -4.53 7.49
C GLY A 142 12.12 -5.95 6.91
N ARG A 143 11.29 -6.86 7.39
CA ARG A 143 11.19 -8.23 6.87
C ARG A 143 10.49 -8.30 5.50
N PHE A 144 9.89 -7.23 5.06
CA PHE A 144 9.19 -7.16 3.78
C PHE A 144 10.10 -7.55 2.61
N PHE A 145 11.26 -6.89 2.49
CA PHE A 145 12.20 -7.18 1.41
C PHE A 145 12.81 -8.57 1.52
N GLU A 146 13.10 -9.03 2.71
CA GLU A 146 13.59 -10.39 2.93
C GLU A 146 12.57 -11.41 2.46
N ARG A 147 11.30 -11.23 2.79
CA ARG A 147 10.22 -12.10 2.33
C ARG A 147 10.06 -12.05 0.81
N MET A 148 10.07 -10.85 0.23
CA MET A 148 9.96 -10.67 -1.23
C MET A 148 11.09 -11.38 -1.98
N SER A 149 12.32 -11.30 -1.48
CA SER A 149 13.47 -11.96 -2.09
C SER A 149 13.43 -13.50 -1.99
N ARG A 150 12.65 -14.02 -1.04
CA ARG A 150 12.48 -15.48 -0.85
C ARG A 150 11.25 -16.05 -1.53
N LEU A 151 10.35 -15.21 -2.04
CA LEU A 151 9.25 -15.70 -2.86
C LEU A 151 9.81 -16.32 -4.14
N PRO A 152 9.29 -17.48 -4.58
CA PRO A 152 9.67 -18.03 -5.87
C PRO A 152 9.49 -16.99 -6.98
N LEU A 153 10.47 -16.89 -7.87
CA LEU A 153 10.46 -15.93 -8.97
C LEU A 153 9.17 -15.97 -9.78
N GLU A 154 8.62 -17.15 -9.97
CA GLU A 154 7.32 -17.37 -10.61
C GLU A 154 6.13 -16.71 -9.91
N LYS A 155 6.26 -16.39 -8.61
CA LYS A 155 5.24 -15.66 -7.85
C LYS A 155 5.44 -14.15 -7.84
N VAL A 156 6.66 -13.72 -8.15
CA VAL A 156 7.06 -12.30 -8.11
C VAL A 156 7.23 -11.74 -9.51
N THR A 157 7.45 -12.59 -10.49
CA THR A 157 7.72 -12.23 -11.88
C THR A 157 6.55 -12.60 -12.80
N PRO A 158 6.53 -12.05 -14.00
CA PRO A 158 7.43 -11.06 -14.56
C PRO A 158 6.84 -9.68 -14.41
N MET A 159 7.60 -8.80 -13.81
CA MET A 159 7.27 -7.40 -13.75
C MET A 159 8.05 -6.58 -14.76
N VAL A 160 8.89 -7.25 -15.49
CA VAL A 160 9.68 -6.65 -16.55
C VAL A 160 9.28 -7.33 -17.86
N PRO A 161 8.86 -6.55 -18.86
CA PRO A 161 8.63 -7.08 -20.20
C PRO A 161 9.92 -7.58 -20.82
#